data_664222267a46a21ab2d12c91bff08de5
#
_entry.id   664222267a46a21ab2d12c91bff08de5
#
_cell.length_a   1.000
_cell.length_b   1.000
_cell.length_c   1.000
_cell.angle_alpha   90.00
_cell.angle_beta   90.00
_cell.angle_gamma   90.00
#
_symmetry.space_group_name_H-M   'P 1'
#
loop_
_entity.id
_entity.type
_entity.pdbx_description
1 polymer ?
#
loop_
_entity_poly.entity_id
_entity_poly.type
_entity_poly.pdbx_seq_one_letter_code
_entity_poly.pdbx_strand_id
1 'polypeptide(L)'
;MRRVRKWIHCTMAVAIAGSSICAVKQQTNANEPAALAQALNMEASAELSQQIASVNHNRAIWDEGTETALEADVAIEDQFTAMQDRLAALEADLEEVAEEAGNKSIVHSGSSKSTMKVSGRVHVDAWGFDPTGGDVPLLNSKGGESIDPQNRIGFRRLRFGVKGTIRDNMNYKIELELAGGNKSEFRDAYLGWTDLPVLQTLLLGNQKRPYGLDHLNSSRYNVFLERPFVIEANNQDARRLGLASYGYSDNLRWNWRYGVWNQQNVQGLGNYVGDHLQLEVAGRLASTVWYDDISGGRGYMHMAISGAHADTAQNDTNEAEFRTRPEARSSNRWINTEQIEGSDYYDLLGLETVINVGALQFVGEYQSVWVNRDFGGEDVNFNGGYCYVSYFLTGEHMPWDRKSGTLARIVPFQNFWMVNRCDGCREAGWGAWQIAARYSKADYSDENIFGGVGESFTFGLNWYWNANARMQFNYINGKIDDRTVDGTPDVFGDYDIYGVRWMVDF
;
A
#
# COMPACT_ATOMS: atom_id res chain seq x y z
N MET A 1 -32.23 29.94 12.44
CA MET A 1 -31.32 28.82 12.19
C MET A 1 -31.34 28.30 10.75
N ARG A 2 -32.47 28.36 10.02
CA ARG A 2 -32.54 27.95 8.58
C ARG A 2 -31.68 28.82 7.63
N ARG A 3 -31.50 30.11 7.88
CA ARG A 3 -30.71 31.02 7.01
C ARG A 3 -29.21 30.77 7.03
N VAL A 4 -28.63 30.26 8.10
CA VAL A 4 -27.20 30.00 8.22
C VAL A 4 -26.80 28.72 7.47
N ARG A 5 -27.68 27.70 7.42
CA ARG A 5 -27.41 26.47 6.64
C ARG A 5 -27.34 26.71 5.14
N LYS A 6 -28.19 27.57 4.59
CA LYS A 6 -28.21 27.89 3.14
C LYS A 6 -26.94 28.62 2.69
N TRP A 7 -26.29 29.40 3.57
CA TRP A 7 -25.04 30.11 3.24
C TRP A 7 -23.83 29.19 3.15
N ILE A 8 -23.74 28.18 4.00
CA ILE A 8 -22.63 27.20 4.03
C ILE A 8 -22.61 26.34 2.77
N HIS A 9 -23.76 25.94 2.25
CA HIS A 9 -23.87 25.10 1.05
C HIS A 9 -23.47 25.84 -0.25
N CYS A 10 -23.83 27.12 -0.37
CA CYS A 10 -23.48 27.92 -1.54
C CYS A 10 -21.98 28.25 -1.61
N THR A 11 -21.33 28.45 -0.46
CA THR A 11 -19.88 28.74 -0.39
C THR A 11 -19.04 27.48 -0.66
N MET A 12 -19.53 26.30 -0.27
CA MET A 12 -18.85 25.03 -0.57
C MET A 12 -18.89 24.65 -2.06
N ALA A 13 -20.03 24.85 -2.73
CA ALA A 13 -20.17 24.53 -4.15
C ALA A 13 -19.22 25.38 -5.03
N VAL A 14 -19.02 26.65 -4.69
CA VAL A 14 -18.07 27.53 -5.40
C VAL A 14 -16.61 27.16 -5.14
N ALA A 15 -16.30 26.69 -3.94
CA ALA A 15 -14.92 26.25 -3.60
C ALA A 15 -14.54 24.92 -4.30
N ILE A 16 -15.51 24.01 -4.45
CA ILE A 16 -15.28 22.70 -5.12
C ILE A 16 -15.11 22.89 -6.63
N ALA A 17 -15.96 23.71 -7.27
CA ALA A 17 -15.84 24.01 -8.70
C ALA A 17 -14.53 24.75 -9.02
N GLY A 18 -14.08 25.68 -8.18
CA GLY A 18 -12.82 26.39 -8.33
C GLY A 18 -11.59 25.49 -8.22
N SER A 19 -11.60 24.50 -7.31
CA SER A 19 -10.48 23.58 -7.12
C SER A 19 -10.34 22.56 -8.26
N SER A 20 -11.44 22.05 -8.82
CA SER A 20 -11.41 21.11 -9.95
C SER A 20 -10.92 21.78 -11.24
N ILE A 21 -11.34 23.01 -11.52
CA ILE A 21 -10.86 23.78 -12.68
C ILE A 21 -9.34 24.10 -12.56
N CYS A 22 -8.83 24.29 -11.37
CA CYS A 22 -7.41 24.52 -11.13
C CYS A 22 -6.54 23.29 -11.32
N ALA A 23 -7.02 22.10 -10.92
CA ALA A 23 -6.31 20.85 -11.07
C ALA A 23 -6.09 20.50 -12.57
N VAL A 24 -7.06 20.79 -13.44
CA VAL A 24 -6.94 20.57 -14.90
C VAL A 24 -5.89 21.48 -15.54
N LYS A 25 -5.78 22.74 -15.09
CA LYS A 25 -4.77 23.68 -15.63
C LYS A 25 -3.32 23.33 -15.27
N GLN A 26 -3.10 22.55 -14.20
CA GLN A 26 -1.75 22.16 -13.78
C GLN A 26 -1.18 20.94 -14.53
N GLN A 27 -1.99 20.14 -15.22
CA GLN A 27 -1.55 18.91 -15.89
C GLN A 27 -1.25 19.04 -17.41
N THR A 28 -1.53 20.18 -18.01
CA THR A 28 -1.39 20.36 -19.47
C THR A 28 -0.15 21.17 -19.87
N ASN A 29 1.01 20.57 -19.79
CA ASN A 29 2.21 21.06 -20.46
C ASN A 29 2.69 20.06 -21.52
N ALA A 30 1.93 19.86 -22.60
CA ALA A 30 2.40 19.25 -23.86
C ALA A 30 1.38 19.48 -24.98
N ASN A 31 1.88 19.94 -26.11
CA ASN A 31 1.16 20.38 -27.30
C ASN A 31 0.13 19.36 -27.83
N GLU A 32 -1.07 19.81 -28.08
CA GLU A 32 -2.31 19.31 -28.69
C GLU A 32 -3.46 18.97 -27.71
N PRO A 33 -3.31 18.28 -26.59
CA PRO A 33 -4.41 18.16 -25.62
C PRO A 33 -4.81 19.50 -24.97
N ALA A 34 -3.89 20.46 -24.94
CA ALA A 34 -4.13 21.78 -24.40
C ALA A 34 -5.20 22.60 -25.13
N ALA A 35 -5.30 22.45 -26.45
CA ALA A 35 -6.31 23.15 -27.24
C ALA A 35 -7.72 22.58 -27.01
N LEU A 36 -7.84 21.26 -26.86
CA LEU A 36 -9.10 20.59 -26.55
C LEU A 36 -9.58 20.86 -25.12
N ALA A 37 -8.67 20.80 -24.15
CA ALA A 37 -8.95 21.12 -22.76
C ALA A 37 -9.26 22.62 -22.57
N GLN A 38 -8.65 23.50 -23.38
CA GLN A 38 -8.94 24.92 -23.37
C GLN A 38 -10.30 25.25 -24.01
N ALA A 39 -10.70 24.54 -25.05
CA ALA A 39 -12.01 24.66 -25.68
C ALA A 39 -13.14 24.16 -24.75
N LEU A 40 -12.96 22.98 -24.13
CA LEU A 40 -13.90 22.42 -23.14
C LEU A 40 -14.01 23.30 -21.89
N ASN A 41 -12.90 23.90 -21.43
CA ASN A 41 -12.90 24.82 -20.29
C ASN A 41 -13.61 26.15 -20.60
N MET A 42 -13.51 26.65 -21.83
CA MET A 42 -14.19 27.88 -22.26
C MET A 42 -15.71 27.66 -22.41
N GLU A 43 -16.15 26.52 -22.97
CA GLU A 43 -17.57 26.19 -23.07
C GLU A 43 -18.18 25.91 -21.68
N ALA A 44 -17.55 25.11 -20.84
CA ALA A 44 -18.04 24.82 -19.49
C ALA A 44 -18.09 26.07 -18.60
N SER A 45 -17.11 26.98 -18.72
CA SER A 45 -17.11 28.22 -17.94
C SER A 45 -18.15 29.25 -18.45
N ALA A 46 -18.44 29.28 -19.75
CA ALA A 46 -19.48 30.13 -20.33
C ALA A 46 -20.88 29.64 -19.96
N GLU A 47 -21.14 28.34 -20.02
CA GLU A 47 -22.43 27.76 -19.61
C GLU A 47 -22.65 27.89 -18.09
N LEU A 48 -21.62 27.66 -17.26
CA LEU A 48 -21.70 27.84 -15.82
C LEU A 48 -21.98 29.32 -15.45
N SER A 49 -21.34 30.26 -16.16
CA SER A 49 -21.60 31.69 -15.98
C SER A 49 -23.03 32.08 -16.36
N GLN A 50 -23.59 31.48 -17.41
CA GLN A 50 -24.99 31.70 -17.80
C GLN A 50 -25.95 31.09 -16.78
N GLN A 51 -25.67 29.91 -16.25
CA GLN A 51 -26.51 29.29 -15.21
C GLN A 51 -26.47 30.05 -13.89
N ILE A 52 -25.33 30.54 -13.48
CA ILE A 52 -25.17 31.42 -12.29
C ILE A 52 -25.95 32.74 -12.51
N ALA A 53 -25.91 33.29 -13.70
CA ALA A 53 -26.68 34.50 -14.04
C ALA A 53 -28.19 34.24 -14.01
N SER A 54 -28.65 33.07 -14.47
CA SER A 54 -30.08 32.67 -14.42
C SER A 54 -30.58 32.45 -12.98
N VAL A 55 -29.75 31.85 -12.12
CA VAL A 55 -30.05 31.66 -10.69
C VAL A 55 -30.13 33.00 -9.98
N ASN A 56 -29.23 33.95 -10.30
CA ASN A 56 -29.25 35.30 -9.71
C ASN A 56 -30.42 36.14 -10.23
N HIS A 57 -30.84 35.95 -11.50
CA HIS A 57 -32.00 36.61 -12.06
C HIS A 57 -33.30 36.14 -11.41
N ASN A 58 -33.44 34.85 -11.19
CA ASN A 58 -34.60 34.30 -10.46
C ASN A 58 -34.65 34.75 -8.99
N ARG A 59 -33.52 35.03 -8.36
CA ARG A 59 -33.43 35.52 -7.00
C ARG A 59 -33.94 36.95 -6.82
N ALA A 60 -33.92 37.76 -7.87
CA ALA A 60 -34.43 39.13 -7.85
C ALA A 60 -35.97 39.26 -7.94
N ILE A 61 -36.67 38.17 -8.27
CA ILE A 61 -38.11 38.12 -8.45
C ILE A 61 -38.87 37.72 -7.16
N TRP A 62 -38.18 37.44 -6.05
CA TRP A 62 -38.66 36.75 -4.85
C TRP A 62 -39.22 37.64 -3.73
N ASP A 63 -39.55 38.88 -4.03
CA ASP A 63 -40.04 39.80 -2.99
C ASP A 63 -41.60 39.89 -2.91
N GLU A 64 -42.35 39.16 -3.76
CA GLU A 64 -43.82 39.19 -3.71
C GLU A 64 -44.43 37.78 -3.96
N GLY A 65 -44.98 37.13 -2.89
CA GLY A 65 -45.97 36.09 -3.00
C GLY A 65 -45.61 34.65 -2.53
N THR A 66 -46.37 34.15 -1.57
CA THR A 66 -46.10 32.92 -0.80
C THR A 66 -46.46 31.59 -1.47
N GLU A 67 -47.14 31.53 -2.61
CA GLU A 67 -47.44 30.28 -3.33
C GLU A 67 -46.39 29.89 -4.38
N THR A 68 -45.76 30.85 -4.99
CA THR A 68 -44.63 30.66 -5.95
C THR A 68 -43.33 30.20 -5.30
N ALA A 69 -43.23 30.29 -3.98
CA ALA A 69 -42.02 29.92 -3.23
C ALA A 69 -41.77 28.39 -3.18
N LEU A 70 -42.82 27.58 -3.19
CA LEU A 70 -42.70 26.12 -3.14
C LEU A 70 -42.31 25.51 -4.51
N GLU A 71 -42.90 26.02 -5.60
CA GLU A 71 -42.55 25.58 -6.96
C GLU A 71 -41.09 25.96 -7.34
N ALA A 72 -40.64 27.09 -6.85
CA ALA A 72 -39.27 27.53 -7.13
C ALA A 72 -38.25 26.82 -6.23
N ASP A 73 -38.58 26.42 -5.01
CA ASP A 73 -37.68 25.55 -4.19
C ASP A 73 -37.52 24.16 -4.84
N VAL A 74 -38.54 23.59 -5.46
CA VAL A 74 -38.48 22.33 -6.23
C VAL A 74 -37.63 22.52 -7.51
N ALA A 75 -37.83 23.60 -8.26
CA ALA A 75 -37.03 23.88 -9.46
C ALA A 75 -35.56 24.15 -9.14
N ILE A 76 -35.23 24.67 -7.98
CA ILE A 76 -33.83 24.87 -7.53
C ILE A 76 -33.24 23.53 -7.09
N GLU A 77 -33.95 22.64 -6.42
CA GLU A 77 -33.48 21.30 -6.07
C GLU A 77 -33.28 20.45 -7.32
N ASP A 78 -34.15 20.51 -8.31
CA ASP A 78 -33.97 19.81 -9.59
C ASP A 78 -32.76 20.35 -10.37
N GLN A 79 -32.54 21.66 -10.40
CA GLN A 79 -31.35 22.27 -11.01
C GLN A 79 -30.05 21.91 -10.24
N PHE A 80 -30.13 21.83 -8.93
CA PHE A 80 -29.01 21.43 -8.09
C PHE A 80 -28.64 19.95 -8.28
N THR A 81 -29.65 19.08 -8.40
CA THR A 81 -29.48 17.67 -8.71
C THR A 81 -28.91 17.46 -10.11
N ALA A 82 -29.45 18.14 -11.13
CA ALA A 82 -28.90 18.09 -12.48
C ALA A 82 -27.47 18.63 -12.57
N MET A 83 -27.10 19.60 -11.73
CA MET A 83 -25.74 20.12 -11.67
C MET A 83 -24.78 19.18 -10.95
N GLN A 84 -25.26 18.44 -9.94
CA GLN A 84 -24.51 17.38 -9.28
C GLN A 84 -24.24 16.19 -10.24
N ASP A 85 -25.26 15.77 -10.99
CA ASP A 85 -25.13 14.69 -11.99
C ASP A 85 -24.16 15.08 -13.11
N ARG A 86 -24.18 16.34 -13.53
CA ARG A 86 -23.27 16.86 -14.54
C ARG A 86 -21.83 17.04 -14.02
N LEU A 87 -21.69 17.37 -12.75
CA LEU A 87 -20.38 17.40 -12.05
C LEU A 87 -19.78 16.00 -11.94
N ALA A 88 -20.60 15.02 -11.57
CA ALA A 88 -20.20 13.62 -11.47
C ALA A 88 -19.81 13.04 -12.86
N ALA A 89 -20.53 13.41 -13.90
CA ALA A 89 -20.19 13.03 -15.28
C ALA A 89 -18.87 13.69 -15.74
N LEU A 90 -18.65 14.96 -15.45
CA LEU A 90 -17.41 15.67 -15.74
C LEU A 90 -16.21 15.14 -14.93
N GLU A 91 -16.44 14.71 -13.68
CA GLU A 91 -15.41 14.07 -12.88
C GLU A 91 -15.04 12.69 -13.43
N ALA A 92 -16.02 11.92 -13.92
CA ALA A 92 -15.79 10.64 -14.60
C ALA A 92 -15.02 10.82 -15.92
N ASP A 93 -15.41 11.79 -16.74
CA ASP A 93 -14.70 12.14 -17.99
C ASP A 93 -13.27 12.66 -17.70
N LEU A 94 -13.08 13.41 -16.61
CA LEU A 94 -11.78 13.88 -16.16
C LEU A 94 -10.90 12.73 -15.62
N GLU A 95 -11.48 11.76 -14.97
CA GLU A 95 -10.79 10.56 -14.49
C GLU A 95 -10.36 9.69 -15.67
N GLU A 96 -11.21 9.55 -16.70
CA GLU A 96 -10.88 8.86 -17.96
C GLU A 96 -9.77 9.59 -18.73
N VAL A 97 -9.84 10.91 -18.87
CA VAL A 97 -8.81 11.75 -19.51
C VAL A 97 -7.52 11.77 -18.67
N ALA A 98 -7.61 11.74 -17.34
CA ALA A 98 -6.45 11.68 -16.46
C ALA A 98 -5.81 10.28 -16.47
N GLU A 99 -6.60 9.21 -16.58
CA GLU A 99 -6.09 7.85 -16.85
C GLU A 99 -5.42 7.77 -18.23
N GLU A 100 -6.01 8.36 -19.27
CA GLU A 100 -5.38 8.44 -20.60
C GLU A 100 -4.13 9.32 -20.62
N ALA A 101 -4.13 10.47 -19.96
CA ALA A 101 -2.98 11.37 -19.89
C ALA A 101 -1.87 10.85 -18.94
N GLY A 102 -2.25 10.17 -17.84
CA GLY A 102 -1.32 9.46 -16.95
C GLY A 102 -0.74 8.17 -17.57
N ASN A 103 -1.41 7.62 -18.56
CA ASN A 103 -1.02 6.46 -19.33
C ASN A 103 -0.28 6.86 -20.63
N LYS A 104 0.75 7.71 -20.55
CA LYS A 104 1.72 7.77 -21.67
C LYS A 104 2.46 6.44 -21.73
N SER A 105 1.75 5.40 -22.17
CA SER A 105 2.35 4.14 -22.55
C SER A 105 3.08 4.34 -23.86
N ILE A 106 4.33 3.91 -23.91
CA ILE A 106 5.05 3.80 -25.17
C ILE A 106 4.36 2.67 -25.94
N VAL A 107 3.55 3.05 -26.94
CA VAL A 107 2.90 2.09 -27.83
C VAL A 107 3.95 1.62 -28.83
N HIS A 108 4.35 0.36 -28.76
CA HIS A 108 5.16 -0.24 -29.81
C HIS A 108 4.29 -0.59 -31.00
N SER A 109 4.63 0.00 -32.17
CA SER A 109 4.00 -0.24 -33.44
C SER A 109 4.27 -1.67 -33.92
N GLY A 110 3.23 -2.41 -34.16
CA GLY A 110 3.30 -3.71 -34.81
C GLY A 110 1.94 -4.39 -34.92
N SER A 111 1.12 -4.27 -33.94
CA SER A 111 -0.30 -4.56 -33.97
C SER A 111 -0.97 -3.75 -32.85
N SER A 112 -1.98 -3.08 -33.16
CA SER A 112 -2.58 -1.89 -32.55
C SER A 112 -3.05 -1.94 -31.09
N LYS A 113 -2.64 -2.90 -30.25
CA LYS A 113 -3.22 -3.08 -28.90
C LYS A 113 -2.25 -3.54 -27.80
N SER A 114 -0.95 -3.37 -27.98
CA SER A 114 0.01 -3.71 -26.92
C SER A 114 0.49 -2.44 -26.23
N THR A 115 0.48 -2.43 -24.89
CA THR A 115 0.92 -1.29 -24.09
C THR A 115 2.16 -1.65 -23.27
N MET A 116 2.99 -0.66 -22.96
CA MET A 116 4.12 -0.80 -22.05
C MET A 116 4.22 0.45 -21.17
N LYS A 117 4.16 0.27 -19.86
CA LYS A 117 4.39 1.31 -18.86
C LYS A 117 5.68 1.00 -18.10
N VAL A 118 6.60 1.95 -18.11
CA VAL A 118 7.82 1.90 -17.31
C VAL A 118 7.52 2.45 -15.92
N SER A 119 8.10 1.84 -14.90
CA SER A 119 7.98 2.28 -13.52
C SER A 119 9.27 2.02 -12.76
N GLY A 120 9.55 2.83 -11.76
CA GLY A 120 10.73 2.65 -10.93
C GLY A 120 10.53 3.19 -9.51
N ARG A 121 11.52 2.91 -8.65
CA ARG A 121 11.62 3.54 -7.34
C ARG A 121 13.03 3.49 -6.81
N VAL A 122 13.40 4.53 -6.10
CA VAL A 122 14.66 4.65 -5.37
C VAL A 122 14.33 4.94 -3.91
N HIS A 123 14.84 4.09 -3.01
CA HIS A 123 14.79 4.30 -1.56
C HIS A 123 16.21 4.29 -1.04
N VAL A 124 16.62 5.36 -0.38
CA VAL A 124 17.89 5.48 0.35
C VAL A 124 17.56 5.54 1.82
N ASP A 125 18.16 4.66 2.60
CA ASP A 125 17.97 4.57 4.04
C ASP A 125 19.25 4.92 4.78
N ALA A 126 19.10 5.63 5.89
CA ALA A 126 20.11 5.75 6.94
C ALA A 126 19.56 5.16 8.24
N TRP A 127 20.35 4.34 8.91
CA TRP A 127 20.00 3.65 10.14
C TRP A 127 21.05 3.90 11.20
N GLY A 128 20.61 4.23 12.42
CA GLY A 128 21.41 4.28 13.64
C GLY A 128 20.89 3.23 14.62
N PHE A 129 21.80 2.47 15.22
CA PHE A 129 21.51 1.42 16.20
C PHE A 129 22.15 1.79 17.52
N ASP A 130 21.38 1.75 18.59
CA ASP A 130 21.81 2.03 19.96
C ASP A 130 21.34 0.88 20.88
N PRO A 131 22.19 -0.15 21.12
CA PRO A 131 21.91 -1.19 22.11
C PRO A 131 21.82 -0.58 23.52
N THR A 132 20.69 -0.81 24.19
CA THR A 132 20.43 -0.22 25.52
C THR A 132 20.51 -1.24 26.64
N GLY A 133 20.48 -2.56 26.33
CA GLY A 133 20.58 -3.63 27.31
C GLY A 133 20.77 -5.00 26.65
N GLY A 134 21.16 -5.98 27.44
CA GLY A 134 21.37 -7.37 27.02
C GLY A 134 22.54 -7.57 26.06
N ASP A 135 22.49 -8.64 25.27
CA ASP A 135 23.53 -9.00 24.29
C ASP A 135 23.04 -8.83 22.84
N VAL A 136 22.73 -7.61 22.46
CA VAL A 136 22.34 -7.25 21.09
C VAL A 136 23.43 -7.62 20.05
N PRO A 137 24.74 -7.51 20.33
CA PRO A 137 25.78 -8.01 19.44
C PRO A 137 25.67 -9.50 19.14
N LEU A 138 25.27 -10.33 20.09
CA LEU A 138 25.05 -11.76 19.92
C LEU A 138 23.77 -12.02 19.10
N LEU A 139 22.67 -11.29 19.34
CA LEU A 139 21.48 -11.34 18.49
C LEU A 139 21.78 -10.99 17.03
N ASN A 140 22.76 -10.12 16.80
CA ASN A 140 23.20 -9.72 15.46
C ASN A 140 24.34 -10.59 14.92
N SER A 141 24.65 -11.73 15.56
CA SER A 141 25.74 -12.64 15.20
C SER A 141 25.61 -13.20 13.79
N LYS A 142 26.74 -13.62 13.27
CA LYS A 142 26.82 -14.35 12.00
C LYS A 142 27.88 -15.46 12.11
N GLY A 143 27.42 -16.70 12.06
CA GLY A 143 28.31 -17.87 12.11
C GLY A 143 29.06 -17.97 13.42
N GLY A 144 28.41 -17.66 14.56
CA GLY A 144 28.97 -17.74 15.91
C GLY A 144 29.79 -16.52 16.34
N GLU A 145 30.02 -15.55 15.47
CA GLU A 145 30.74 -14.32 15.84
C GLU A 145 29.73 -13.24 16.22
N SER A 146 29.86 -12.73 17.44
CA SER A 146 29.11 -11.58 17.95
C SER A 146 29.51 -10.31 17.19
N ILE A 147 28.52 -9.59 16.61
CA ILE A 147 28.77 -8.44 15.77
C ILE A 147 27.90 -7.26 16.23
N ASP A 148 28.53 -6.18 16.66
CA ASP A 148 27.83 -4.94 16.96
C ASP A 148 26.99 -4.46 15.76
N PRO A 149 25.72 -4.07 15.96
CA PRO A 149 24.93 -3.45 14.91
C PRO A 149 25.60 -2.16 14.44
N GLN A 150 25.91 -2.09 13.14
CA GLN A 150 26.59 -0.93 12.57
C GLN A 150 25.59 0.11 12.08
N ASN A 151 25.85 1.39 12.41
CA ASN A 151 25.20 2.50 11.74
C ASN A 151 25.49 2.45 10.24
N ARG A 152 24.49 2.67 9.42
CA ARG A 152 24.62 2.42 7.98
C ARG A 152 23.77 3.33 7.11
N ILE A 153 24.23 3.60 5.91
CA ILE A 153 23.48 4.26 4.86
C ILE A 153 23.58 3.45 3.57
N GLY A 154 22.50 3.37 2.80
CA GLY A 154 22.55 2.63 1.53
C GLY A 154 21.20 2.60 0.80
N PHE A 155 21.23 2.03 -0.39
CA PHE A 155 20.03 1.79 -1.15
C PHE A 155 19.22 0.66 -0.54
N ARG A 156 18.00 0.97 -0.06
CA ARG A 156 17.06 -0.03 0.42
C ARG A 156 16.30 -0.69 -0.72
N ARG A 157 15.93 0.11 -1.73
CA ARG A 157 15.30 -0.36 -2.97
C ARG A 157 15.80 0.48 -4.14
N LEU A 158 16.21 -0.21 -5.16
CA LEU A 158 16.52 0.37 -6.46
C LEU A 158 15.83 -0.50 -7.50
N ARG A 159 14.58 -0.15 -7.83
CA ARG A 159 13.74 -0.97 -8.68
C ARG A 159 13.46 -0.31 -10.00
N PHE A 160 13.48 -1.14 -11.02
CA PHE A 160 13.05 -0.81 -12.37
C PHE A 160 12.10 -1.90 -12.85
N GLY A 161 11.03 -1.53 -13.54
CA GLY A 161 10.08 -2.50 -14.03
C GLY A 161 9.26 -1.99 -15.18
N VAL A 162 8.75 -2.95 -15.94
CA VAL A 162 7.83 -2.75 -17.04
C VAL A 162 6.57 -3.57 -16.80
N LYS A 163 5.42 -3.02 -17.14
CA LYS A 163 4.14 -3.72 -17.14
C LYS A 163 3.32 -3.26 -18.34
N GLY A 164 2.43 -4.11 -18.79
CA GLY A 164 1.56 -3.74 -19.88
C GLY A 164 0.59 -4.83 -20.26
N THR A 165 -0.16 -4.57 -21.34
CA THR A 165 -1.09 -5.50 -21.93
C THR A 165 -0.59 -5.96 -23.30
N ILE A 166 -0.88 -7.20 -23.65
CA ILE A 166 -0.66 -7.76 -24.97
C ILE A 166 -2.03 -8.08 -25.53
N ARG A 167 -2.45 -7.35 -26.54
CA ARG A 167 -3.81 -7.41 -27.08
C ARG A 167 -4.87 -7.06 -26.02
N ASP A 168 -5.99 -7.75 -26.00
CA ASP A 168 -7.18 -7.32 -25.28
C ASP A 168 -7.16 -7.69 -23.79
N ASN A 169 -6.71 -8.88 -23.40
CA ASN A 169 -6.85 -9.39 -22.06
C ASN A 169 -5.61 -10.09 -21.47
N MET A 170 -4.49 -10.07 -22.19
CA MET A 170 -3.25 -10.65 -21.68
C MET A 170 -2.37 -9.56 -21.08
N ASN A 171 -1.92 -9.70 -19.86
CA ASN A 171 -1.06 -8.75 -19.19
C ASN A 171 0.28 -9.38 -18.80
N TYR A 172 1.27 -8.54 -18.58
CA TYR A 172 2.59 -8.94 -18.11
C TYR A 172 3.17 -7.90 -17.16
N LYS A 173 4.05 -8.35 -16.28
CA LYS A 173 4.86 -7.47 -15.44
C LYS A 173 6.23 -8.11 -15.23
N ILE A 174 7.28 -7.28 -15.30
CA ILE A 174 8.64 -7.63 -14.91
C ILE A 174 9.15 -6.49 -14.04
N GLU A 175 9.55 -6.77 -12.80
CA GLU A 175 10.16 -5.81 -11.88
C GLU A 175 11.47 -6.39 -11.35
N LEU A 176 12.56 -5.66 -11.50
CA LEU A 176 13.90 -6.01 -11.01
C LEU A 176 14.22 -5.20 -9.75
N GLU A 177 14.90 -5.83 -8.79
CA GLU A 177 15.54 -5.20 -7.64
C GLU A 177 17.04 -5.20 -7.85
N LEU A 178 17.65 -4.02 -7.88
CA LEU A 178 19.06 -3.81 -8.13
C LEU A 178 19.84 -3.46 -6.85
N ALA A 179 19.16 -3.26 -5.72
CA ALA A 179 19.78 -2.93 -4.43
C ALA A 179 20.35 -4.15 -3.67
N GLY A 180 20.34 -5.33 -4.26
CA GLY A 180 20.78 -6.59 -3.65
C GLY A 180 22.30 -6.80 -3.61
N GLY A 181 23.11 -5.78 -3.81
CA GLY A 181 24.57 -5.91 -3.89
C GLY A 181 25.01 -6.52 -5.22
N ASN A 182 25.68 -7.67 -5.20
CA ASN A 182 26.24 -8.30 -6.39
C ASN A 182 25.22 -9.09 -7.24
N LYS A 183 23.96 -9.16 -6.85
CA LYS A 183 22.91 -9.94 -7.53
C LYS A 183 21.68 -9.09 -7.77
N SER A 184 21.20 -9.07 -9.01
CA SER A 184 19.88 -8.59 -9.34
C SER A 184 18.85 -9.69 -9.05
N GLU A 185 17.70 -9.30 -8.51
CA GLU A 185 16.62 -10.23 -8.18
C GLU A 185 15.35 -9.84 -8.93
N PHE A 186 14.60 -10.85 -9.35
CA PHE A 186 13.23 -10.63 -9.79
C PHE A 186 12.33 -10.30 -8.59
N ARG A 187 11.43 -9.36 -8.78
CA ARG A 187 10.32 -9.12 -7.87
C ARG A 187 9.04 -9.67 -8.48
N ASP A 188 8.17 -8.82 -8.98
CA ASP A 188 7.03 -9.31 -9.76
C ASP A 188 7.54 -9.68 -11.15
N ALA A 189 7.40 -10.95 -11.53
CA ALA A 189 7.73 -11.45 -12.87
C ALA A 189 6.66 -12.47 -13.25
N TYR A 190 5.61 -12.00 -13.95
CA TYR A 190 4.45 -12.83 -14.29
C TYR A 190 3.83 -12.43 -15.62
N LEU A 191 3.10 -13.38 -16.17
CA LEU A 191 2.12 -13.19 -17.25
C LEU A 191 0.73 -13.52 -16.70
N GLY A 192 -0.31 -12.95 -17.30
CA GLY A 192 -1.65 -13.17 -16.82
C GLY A 192 -2.72 -12.86 -17.84
N TRP A 193 -3.94 -13.19 -17.48
CA TRP A 193 -5.16 -12.91 -18.23
C TRP A 193 -6.15 -12.20 -17.34
N THR A 194 -6.80 -11.19 -17.87
CA THR A 194 -7.90 -10.45 -17.24
C THR A 194 -9.22 -10.76 -17.92
N ASP A 195 -10.31 -10.32 -17.32
CA ASP A 195 -11.66 -10.42 -17.87
C ASP A 195 -12.11 -11.88 -18.14
N LEU A 196 -11.56 -12.81 -17.34
CA LEU A 196 -11.96 -14.22 -17.41
C LEU A 196 -13.30 -14.42 -16.69
N PRO A 197 -14.20 -15.25 -17.25
CA PRO A 197 -15.39 -15.68 -16.53
C PRO A 197 -15.00 -16.32 -15.18
N VAL A 198 -15.68 -15.96 -14.08
CA VAL A 198 -15.50 -16.49 -12.72
C VAL A 198 -14.13 -16.15 -12.09
N LEU A 199 -13.03 -16.43 -12.77
CA LEU A 199 -11.67 -16.20 -12.25
C LEU A 199 -11.25 -14.73 -12.28
N GLN A 200 -11.92 -13.90 -13.07
CA GLN A 200 -11.60 -12.50 -13.37
C GLN A 200 -10.15 -12.31 -13.85
N THR A 201 -9.17 -12.40 -12.95
CA THR A 201 -7.74 -12.29 -13.32
C THR A 201 -7.02 -13.57 -12.91
N LEU A 202 -6.23 -14.15 -13.80
CA LEU A 202 -5.36 -15.29 -13.56
C LEU A 202 -3.92 -14.87 -13.84
N LEU A 203 -3.02 -15.05 -12.87
CA LEU A 203 -1.59 -14.74 -13.00
C LEU A 203 -0.74 -15.98 -12.80
N LEU A 204 0.24 -16.19 -13.67
CA LEU A 204 1.27 -17.22 -13.57
C LEU A 204 2.65 -16.56 -13.49
N GLY A 205 3.40 -16.83 -12.45
CA GLY A 205 4.75 -16.31 -12.29
C GLY A 205 5.11 -15.95 -10.85
N ASN A 206 6.22 -15.24 -10.69
CA ASN A 206 6.70 -14.81 -9.38
C ASN A 206 5.88 -13.62 -8.88
N GLN A 207 5.11 -13.84 -7.83
CA GLN A 207 4.12 -12.89 -7.31
C GLN A 207 3.96 -13.02 -5.79
N LYS A 208 3.32 -12.04 -5.15
CA LYS A 208 3.07 -12.06 -3.71
C LYS A 208 2.04 -13.13 -3.35
N ARG A 209 2.28 -13.82 -2.23
CA ARG A 209 1.28 -14.65 -1.58
C ARG A 209 0.20 -13.77 -0.92
N PRO A 210 -1.07 -14.23 -0.81
CA PRO A 210 -2.19 -13.36 -0.50
C PRO A 210 -2.47 -13.18 1.01
N TYR A 211 -1.49 -13.18 1.89
CA TYR A 211 -1.70 -12.97 3.32
C TYR A 211 -0.83 -11.85 3.89
N GLY A 212 -1.43 -11.09 4.83
CA GLY A 212 -0.87 -9.89 5.44
C GLY A 212 -1.04 -8.63 4.59
N LEU A 213 -1.84 -7.67 5.08
CA LEU A 213 -2.07 -6.38 4.42
C LEU A 213 -0.77 -5.61 4.19
N ASP A 214 0.09 -5.48 5.24
CA ASP A 214 1.35 -4.75 5.11
C ASP A 214 2.30 -5.43 4.12
N HIS A 215 2.20 -6.78 3.98
CA HIS A 215 2.87 -7.51 2.92
C HIS A 215 2.32 -7.14 1.53
N LEU A 216 1.00 -7.14 1.37
CA LEU A 216 0.34 -6.85 0.09
C LEU A 216 0.49 -5.40 -0.34
N ASN A 217 0.52 -4.46 0.60
CA ASN A 217 0.77 -3.05 0.34
C ASN A 217 2.03 -2.84 -0.51
N SER A 218 1.96 -1.87 -1.39
CA SER A 218 3.16 -1.41 -2.07
C SER A 218 4.06 -0.69 -1.08
N SER A 219 5.37 -0.95 -1.11
CA SER A 219 6.34 -0.20 -0.30
C SER A 219 6.40 1.30 -0.63
N ARG A 220 5.67 1.75 -1.66
CA ARG A 220 5.42 3.17 -1.94
C ARG A 220 4.49 3.80 -0.91
N TYR A 221 3.64 3.00 -0.25
CA TYR A 221 2.52 3.47 0.57
C TYR A 221 2.61 3.08 2.04
N ASN A 222 3.55 2.19 2.41
CA ASN A 222 3.75 1.80 3.81
C ASN A 222 4.05 3.04 4.67
N VAL A 223 3.41 3.10 5.84
CA VAL A 223 3.53 4.21 6.79
C VAL A 223 4.89 4.18 7.50
N PHE A 224 5.40 2.99 7.82
CA PHE A 224 6.70 2.79 8.47
C PHE A 224 7.76 2.33 7.47
N LEU A 225 9.04 2.51 7.82
CA LEU A 225 10.17 2.16 6.96
C LEU A 225 10.21 0.65 6.68
N GLU A 226 10.08 -0.16 7.73
CA GLU A 226 10.09 -1.63 7.61
C GLU A 226 8.81 -2.24 8.19
N ARG A 227 8.53 -3.47 7.78
CA ARG A 227 7.35 -4.23 8.18
C ARG A 227 7.44 -4.69 9.62
N PRO A 228 6.29 -4.95 10.27
CA PRO A 228 6.22 -5.57 11.59
C PRO A 228 6.85 -6.96 11.59
N PHE A 229 7.31 -7.42 12.75
CA PHE A 229 7.98 -8.71 12.94
C PHE A 229 7.23 -9.87 12.28
N VAL A 230 5.97 -10.07 12.62
CA VAL A 230 5.16 -11.20 12.14
C VAL A 230 4.99 -11.19 10.62
N ILE A 231 4.84 -10.01 10.02
CA ILE A 231 4.65 -9.88 8.57
C ILE A 231 5.95 -10.18 7.82
N GLU A 232 7.12 -9.75 8.31
CA GLU A 232 8.39 -10.08 7.68
C GLU A 232 8.73 -11.55 7.87
N ALA A 233 8.49 -12.11 9.05
CA ALA A 233 8.83 -13.50 9.37
C ALA A 233 8.03 -14.51 8.51
N ASN A 234 6.71 -14.31 8.41
CA ASN A 234 5.85 -15.23 7.68
C ASN A 234 5.89 -15.02 6.15
N ASN A 235 6.39 -13.88 5.68
CA ASN A 235 6.45 -13.54 4.27
C ASN A 235 7.89 -13.40 3.75
N GLN A 236 8.76 -14.33 4.10
CA GLN A 236 10.14 -14.32 3.64
C GLN A 236 10.22 -14.22 2.10
N ASP A 237 11.21 -13.44 1.64
CA ASP A 237 11.44 -13.14 0.22
C ASP A 237 10.27 -12.49 -0.53
N ALA A 238 9.13 -12.34 0.13
CA ALA A 238 7.94 -11.63 -0.29
C ALA A 238 7.21 -12.15 -1.53
N ARG A 239 7.82 -12.98 -2.36
CA ARG A 239 7.22 -13.51 -3.59
C ARG A 239 7.65 -14.95 -3.83
N ARG A 240 6.75 -15.69 -4.48
CA ARG A 240 6.97 -17.09 -4.90
C ARG A 240 6.40 -17.31 -6.28
N LEU A 241 6.95 -18.29 -6.98
CA LEU A 241 6.41 -18.78 -8.26
C LEU A 241 5.07 -19.48 -8.00
N GLY A 242 4.01 -19.03 -8.67
CA GLY A 242 2.68 -19.60 -8.47
C GLY A 242 1.68 -19.23 -9.54
N LEU A 243 0.54 -19.91 -9.47
CA LEU A 243 -0.66 -19.65 -10.26
C LEU A 243 -1.75 -19.16 -9.31
N ALA A 244 -2.28 -17.96 -9.55
CA ALA A 244 -3.24 -17.35 -8.66
C ALA A 244 -4.35 -16.60 -9.39
N SER A 245 -5.55 -16.63 -8.82
CA SER A 245 -6.71 -15.86 -9.27
C SER A 245 -6.95 -14.68 -8.35
N TYR A 246 -7.36 -13.56 -8.96
CA TYR A 246 -7.68 -12.30 -8.29
C TYR A 246 -9.02 -11.80 -8.81
N GLY A 247 -9.86 -11.38 -7.90
CA GLY A 247 -11.16 -10.85 -8.28
C GLY A 247 -11.73 -9.87 -7.26
N TYR A 248 -12.78 -9.17 -7.68
CA TYR A 248 -13.55 -8.27 -6.84
C TYR A 248 -15.02 -8.24 -7.31
N SER A 249 -15.93 -7.88 -6.40
CA SER A 249 -17.35 -7.73 -6.70
C SER A 249 -17.62 -6.40 -7.42
N ASP A 250 -18.69 -6.34 -8.22
CA ASP A 250 -19.07 -5.15 -8.99
C ASP A 250 -19.28 -3.91 -8.12
N ASN A 251 -19.79 -4.08 -6.90
CA ASN A 251 -19.95 -3.01 -5.93
C ASN A 251 -18.65 -2.67 -5.16
N LEU A 252 -17.52 -3.27 -5.52
CA LEU A 252 -16.20 -3.09 -4.90
C LEU A 252 -16.17 -3.37 -3.38
N ARG A 253 -17.21 -4.05 -2.85
CA ARG A 253 -17.27 -4.38 -1.43
C ARG A 253 -16.38 -5.56 -1.07
N TRP A 254 -16.30 -6.58 -1.95
CA TRP A 254 -15.53 -7.79 -1.74
C TRP A 254 -14.39 -7.86 -2.73
N ASN A 255 -13.23 -8.31 -2.27
CA ASN A 255 -12.15 -8.77 -3.14
C ASN A 255 -11.58 -10.09 -2.59
N TRP A 256 -11.05 -10.90 -3.50
CA TRP A 256 -10.49 -12.20 -3.18
C TRP A 256 -9.24 -12.47 -3.98
N ARG A 257 -8.36 -13.27 -3.39
CA ARG A 257 -7.15 -13.78 -4.02
C ARG A 257 -6.95 -15.19 -3.50
N TYR A 258 -6.68 -16.13 -4.39
CA TYR A 258 -6.35 -17.48 -4.02
C TYR A 258 -5.48 -18.11 -5.10
N GLY A 259 -4.69 -19.15 -4.73
CA GLY A 259 -3.82 -19.81 -5.68
C GLY A 259 -2.92 -20.84 -5.03
N VAL A 260 -1.99 -21.31 -5.83
CA VAL A 260 -0.97 -22.29 -5.45
C VAL A 260 0.41 -21.71 -5.77
N TRP A 261 1.32 -21.79 -4.83
CA TRP A 261 2.69 -21.32 -4.96
C TRP A 261 3.68 -22.42 -4.62
N ASN A 262 4.88 -22.34 -5.18
CA ASN A 262 5.99 -23.17 -4.75
C ASN A 262 6.80 -22.43 -3.68
N GLN A 263 7.24 -23.13 -2.62
CA GLN A 263 7.96 -22.54 -1.50
C GLN A 263 9.41 -22.17 -1.84
N GLN A 264 10.00 -22.79 -2.86
CA GLN A 264 11.38 -22.47 -3.24
C GLN A 264 11.49 -21.04 -3.82
N ASN A 265 12.55 -20.35 -3.44
CA ASN A 265 12.82 -19.01 -3.91
C ASN A 265 13.47 -19.02 -5.30
N VAL A 266 12.76 -18.49 -6.29
CA VAL A 266 13.23 -18.36 -7.69
C VAL A 266 13.63 -16.93 -8.07
N GLN A 267 13.73 -16.01 -7.11
CA GLN A 267 14.01 -14.59 -7.39
C GLN A 267 15.43 -14.34 -7.86
N GLY A 268 16.37 -15.21 -7.51
CA GLY A 268 17.74 -15.15 -8.04
C GLY A 268 17.80 -15.56 -9.52
N LEU A 269 18.61 -14.85 -10.31
CA LEU A 269 18.82 -15.20 -11.71
C LEU A 269 19.41 -16.61 -11.85
N GLY A 270 18.78 -17.44 -12.70
CA GLY A 270 19.21 -18.81 -12.97
C GLY A 270 18.71 -19.84 -11.96
N ASN A 271 17.90 -19.45 -10.98
CA ASN A 271 17.29 -20.41 -10.07
C ASN A 271 16.10 -21.10 -10.74
N TYR A 272 16.03 -22.40 -10.57
CA TYR A 272 14.90 -23.24 -10.97
C TYR A 272 14.34 -23.96 -9.77
N VAL A 273 13.05 -24.27 -9.80
CA VAL A 273 12.46 -25.22 -8.87
C VAL A 273 12.97 -26.61 -9.25
N GLY A 274 13.54 -27.32 -8.28
CA GLY A 274 14.02 -28.69 -8.48
C GLY A 274 12.89 -29.71 -8.56
N ASP A 275 13.22 -30.98 -8.40
CA ASP A 275 12.30 -32.11 -8.42
C ASP A 275 11.45 -32.23 -7.13
N HIS A 276 11.74 -31.43 -6.11
CA HIS A 276 10.96 -31.34 -4.87
C HIS A 276 10.02 -30.13 -4.93
N LEU A 277 8.76 -30.41 -5.27
CA LEU A 277 7.71 -29.41 -5.32
C LEU A 277 7.08 -29.25 -3.94
N GLN A 278 7.57 -28.29 -3.17
CA GLN A 278 6.93 -27.85 -1.92
C GLN A 278 5.84 -26.84 -2.25
N LEU A 279 4.59 -27.26 -2.14
CA LEU A 279 3.45 -26.44 -2.56
C LEU A 279 2.78 -25.76 -1.37
N GLU A 280 2.38 -24.54 -1.60
CA GLU A 280 1.53 -23.76 -0.70
C GLU A 280 0.24 -23.41 -1.41
N VAL A 281 -0.89 -23.78 -0.80
CA VAL A 281 -2.21 -23.26 -1.18
C VAL A 281 -2.56 -22.12 -0.24
N ALA A 282 -2.86 -20.96 -0.77
CA ALA A 282 -3.19 -19.80 0.05
C ALA A 282 -4.37 -19.01 -0.52
N GLY A 283 -5.08 -18.32 0.37
CA GLY A 283 -6.21 -17.48 0.00
C GLY A 283 -6.43 -16.34 0.96
N ARG A 284 -7.06 -15.27 0.44
CA ARG A 284 -7.53 -14.10 1.20
C ARG A 284 -8.90 -13.71 0.71
N LEU A 285 -9.82 -13.52 1.64
CA LEU A 285 -11.11 -12.90 1.39
C LEU A 285 -11.19 -11.60 2.17
N ALA A 286 -11.46 -10.52 1.47
CA ALA A 286 -11.43 -9.17 2.03
C ALA A 286 -12.72 -8.42 1.72
N SER A 287 -13.13 -7.55 2.63
CA SER A 287 -14.31 -6.70 2.49
C SER A 287 -14.02 -5.27 2.88
N THR A 288 -14.36 -4.33 2.02
CA THR A 288 -14.54 -2.92 2.39
C THR A 288 -15.97 -2.78 2.90
N VAL A 289 -16.14 -2.96 4.22
CA VAL A 289 -17.44 -3.05 4.89
C VAL A 289 -18.22 -1.74 4.79
N TRP A 290 -17.50 -0.64 4.88
CA TRP A 290 -17.99 0.72 4.73
C TRP A 290 -17.01 1.53 3.89
N TYR A 291 -17.54 2.38 3.03
CA TYR A 291 -16.78 3.33 2.23
C TYR A 291 -17.65 4.58 2.00
N ASP A 292 -17.10 5.75 2.28
CA ASP A 292 -17.77 7.03 2.10
C ASP A 292 -17.47 7.56 0.69
N ASP A 293 -18.31 7.17 -0.26
CA ASP A 293 -18.19 7.59 -1.67
C ASP A 293 -18.35 9.12 -1.81
N ILE A 294 -19.19 9.76 -0.95
CA ILE A 294 -19.46 11.21 -1.01
C ILE A 294 -18.20 12.03 -0.72
N SER A 295 -17.37 11.58 0.22
CA SER A 295 -16.12 12.27 0.56
C SER A 295 -14.93 11.83 -0.27
N GLY A 296 -15.11 10.98 -1.30
CA GLY A 296 -14.04 10.40 -2.09
C GLY A 296 -13.16 9.43 -1.28
N GLY A 297 -13.77 8.70 -0.34
CA GLY A 297 -13.06 7.68 0.45
C GLY A 297 -12.29 8.23 1.65
N ARG A 298 -12.67 9.39 2.18
CA ARG A 298 -12.09 9.89 3.44
C ARG A 298 -12.54 9.11 4.67
N GLY A 299 -13.63 8.31 4.53
CA GLY A 299 -14.13 7.36 5.50
C GLY A 299 -14.20 5.97 4.88
N TYR A 300 -13.58 4.98 5.52
CA TYR A 300 -13.74 3.58 5.14
C TYR A 300 -13.36 2.61 6.27
N MET A 301 -13.93 1.40 6.18
CA MET A 301 -13.60 0.29 7.05
C MET A 301 -13.35 -0.96 6.19
N HIS A 302 -12.23 -1.59 6.42
CA HIS A 302 -11.82 -2.82 5.77
C HIS A 302 -11.54 -3.92 6.79
N MET A 303 -11.91 -5.14 6.45
CA MET A 303 -11.58 -6.36 7.19
C MET A 303 -11.23 -7.47 6.21
N ALA A 304 -10.30 -8.32 6.58
CA ALA A 304 -10.03 -9.54 5.80
C ALA A 304 -9.56 -10.70 6.68
N ILE A 305 -9.76 -11.88 6.11
CA ILE A 305 -9.23 -13.14 6.60
C ILE A 305 -8.39 -13.78 5.51
N SER A 306 -7.27 -14.35 5.89
CA SER A 306 -6.38 -15.08 5.01
C SER A 306 -5.94 -16.39 5.64
N GLY A 307 -5.59 -17.38 4.82
CA GLY A 307 -5.06 -18.64 5.27
C GLY A 307 -4.12 -19.24 4.25
N ALA A 308 -3.21 -20.08 4.71
CA ALA A 308 -2.34 -20.88 3.87
C ALA A 308 -2.11 -22.25 4.47
N HIS A 309 -1.93 -23.23 3.61
CA HIS A 309 -1.46 -24.57 3.93
C HIS A 309 -0.25 -24.86 3.05
N ALA A 310 0.89 -25.14 3.66
CA ALA A 310 2.16 -25.27 2.97
C ALA A 310 2.89 -26.56 3.34
N ASP A 311 3.24 -27.33 2.33
CA ASP A 311 4.08 -28.51 2.43
C ASP A 311 5.55 -28.08 2.63
N THR A 312 6.20 -28.61 3.66
CA THR A 312 7.59 -28.29 4.00
C THR A 312 8.54 -29.46 3.84
N ALA A 313 8.10 -30.53 3.25
CA ALA A 313 8.81 -31.79 2.98
C ALA A 313 10.13 -32.01 3.75
N GLN A 314 10.31 -33.15 4.34
CA GLN A 314 11.43 -33.56 5.19
C GLN A 314 12.74 -33.74 4.40
N ASN A 315 13.35 -32.68 3.95
CA ASN A 315 14.63 -32.75 3.26
C ASN A 315 15.53 -31.55 3.60
N ASP A 316 16.77 -31.54 3.09
CA ASP A 316 17.76 -30.49 3.31
C ASP A 316 17.31 -29.07 2.86
N THR A 317 16.17 -28.96 2.19
CA THR A 317 15.57 -27.71 1.72
C THR A 317 14.29 -27.36 2.47
N ASN A 318 14.17 -27.76 3.73
CA ASN A 318 13.05 -27.44 4.60
C ASN A 318 12.77 -25.93 4.63
N GLU A 319 11.56 -25.54 4.20
CA GLU A 319 11.14 -24.11 4.14
C GLU A 319 10.39 -23.66 5.40
N ALA A 320 10.26 -24.50 6.43
CA ALA A 320 9.72 -24.12 7.73
C ALA A 320 10.78 -23.40 8.55
N GLU A 321 11.13 -22.22 8.14
CA GLU A 321 12.02 -21.30 8.86
C GLU A 321 11.34 -19.93 8.95
N PHE A 322 11.14 -19.41 10.15
CA PHE A 322 10.53 -18.10 10.39
C PHE A 322 11.55 -17.17 11.01
N ARG A 323 11.82 -16.06 10.33
CA ARG A 323 12.89 -15.14 10.75
C ARG A 323 12.63 -13.69 10.35
N THR A 324 12.97 -12.77 11.21
CA THR A 324 12.78 -11.34 10.95
C THR A 324 13.89 -10.49 11.58
N ARG A 325 13.99 -9.27 11.10
CA ARG A 325 14.84 -8.22 11.67
C ARG A 325 14.06 -7.42 12.72
N PRO A 326 14.75 -6.59 13.54
CA PRO A 326 14.12 -5.75 14.56
C PRO A 326 13.36 -4.54 13.95
N GLU A 327 12.51 -4.79 12.95
CA GLU A 327 11.77 -3.76 12.19
C GLU A 327 12.65 -2.66 11.59
N ALA A 328 13.93 -2.94 11.49
CA ALA A 328 14.98 -2.10 10.94
C ALA A 328 15.91 -2.92 10.06
N ARG A 329 16.76 -2.28 9.29
CA ARG A 329 17.68 -2.99 8.38
C ARG A 329 18.99 -3.34 9.08
N SER A 330 18.94 -4.16 10.14
CA SER A 330 20.11 -4.78 10.76
C SER A 330 20.87 -5.69 9.79
N SER A 331 22.11 -6.05 10.10
CA SER A 331 22.92 -6.96 9.28
C SER A 331 22.31 -8.35 9.25
N ASN A 332 21.92 -8.87 10.41
CA ASN A 332 21.33 -10.19 10.56
C ASN A 332 19.90 -10.11 11.07
N ARG A 333 19.24 -11.25 11.17
CA ARG A 333 17.92 -11.42 11.74
C ARG A 333 18.05 -11.71 13.23
N TRP A 334 17.31 -10.98 14.03
CA TRP A 334 17.42 -11.10 15.49
C TRP A 334 16.38 -12.09 16.05
N ILE A 335 15.30 -12.33 15.32
CA ILE A 335 14.37 -13.42 15.56
C ILE A 335 14.59 -14.45 14.45
N ASN A 336 14.74 -15.70 14.77
CA ASN A 336 14.94 -16.78 13.83
C ASN A 336 14.70 -18.15 14.48
N THR A 337 13.77 -18.94 13.98
CA THR A 337 13.54 -20.31 14.45
C THR A 337 14.61 -21.28 14.00
N GLU A 338 15.48 -20.86 13.04
CA GLU A 338 16.25 -21.74 12.18
C GLU A 338 15.32 -22.73 11.43
N GLN A 339 15.87 -23.68 10.72
CA GLN A 339 15.06 -24.71 10.08
C GLN A 339 14.48 -25.66 11.13
N ILE A 340 13.15 -25.83 11.11
CA ILE A 340 12.44 -26.64 12.11
C ILE A 340 12.54 -28.10 11.73
N GLU A 341 13.31 -28.86 12.51
CA GLU A 341 13.54 -30.29 12.27
C GLU A 341 12.23 -31.06 12.28
N GLY A 342 12.06 -31.96 11.28
CA GLY A 342 10.89 -32.82 11.15
C GLY A 342 9.62 -32.14 10.68
N SER A 343 9.68 -30.90 10.28
CA SER A 343 8.51 -30.19 9.74
C SER A 343 7.96 -30.90 8.50
N ASP A 344 6.66 -31.22 8.53
CA ASP A 344 5.91 -31.85 7.43
C ASP A 344 5.10 -30.80 6.67
N TYR A 345 4.31 -30.03 7.40
CA TYR A 345 3.56 -28.89 6.82
C TYR A 345 3.34 -27.78 7.87
N TYR A 346 2.94 -26.62 7.41
CA TYR A 346 2.40 -25.60 8.29
C TYR A 346 1.09 -25.01 7.78
N ASP A 347 0.24 -24.61 8.72
CA ASP A 347 -0.97 -23.85 8.48
C ASP A 347 -0.80 -22.41 8.97
N LEU A 348 -1.30 -21.44 8.22
CA LEU A 348 -1.29 -20.03 8.59
C LEU A 348 -2.71 -19.46 8.59
N LEU A 349 -3.05 -18.72 9.64
CA LEU A 349 -4.24 -17.87 9.72
C LEU A 349 -3.83 -16.42 9.87
N GLY A 350 -4.41 -15.53 9.08
CA GLY A 350 -4.22 -14.08 9.16
C GLY A 350 -5.55 -13.34 9.28
N LEU A 351 -5.58 -12.34 10.15
CA LEU A 351 -6.71 -11.43 10.34
C LEU A 351 -6.19 -10.00 10.16
N GLU A 352 -6.97 -9.15 9.50
CA GLU A 352 -6.59 -7.77 9.25
C GLU A 352 -7.78 -6.81 9.31
N THR A 353 -7.54 -5.60 9.79
CA THR A 353 -8.53 -4.53 9.82
C THR A 353 -7.90 -3.18 9.54
N VAL A 354 -8.65 -2.32 8.85
CA VAL A 354 -8.31 -0.91 8.65
C VAL A 354 -9.56 -0.07 8.87
N ILE A 355 -9.41 1.00 9.63
CA ILE A 355 -10.46 2.01 9.82
C ILE A 355 -9.84 3.37 9.52
N ASN A 356 -10.45 4.12 8.61
CA ASN A 356 -10.03 5.47 8.30
C ASN A 356 -11.20 6.44 8.48
N VAL A 357 -10.97 7.53 9.19
CA VAL A 357 -11.97 8.60 9.40
C VAL A 357 -11.27 9.94 9.21
N GLY A 358 -11.50 10.56 8.05
CA GLY A 358 -10.79 11.78 7.69
C GLY A 358 -9.28 11.60 7.69
N ALA A 359 -8.57 12.40 8.46
CA ALA A 359 -7.11 12.34 8.57
C ALA A 359 -6.58 11.23 9.49
N LEU A 360 -7.45 10.57 10.25
CA LEU A 360 -7.10 9.53 11.23
C LEU A 360 -7.27 8.15 10.61
N GLN A 361 -6.26 7.29 10.77
CA GLN A 361 -6.31 5.89 10.38
C GLN A 361 -5.85 4.98 11.52
N PHE A 362 -6.56 3.88 11.71
CA PHE A 362 -6.17 2.74 12.52
C PHE A 362 -5.98 1.51 11.63
N VAL A 363 -4.92 0.74 11.88
CA VAL A 363 -4.65 -0.55 11.21
C VAL A 363 -4.22 -1.57 12.25
N GLY A 364 -4.69 -2.79 12.09
CA GLY A 364 -4.26 -3.93 12.90
C GLY A 364 -4.23 -5.22 12.08
N GLU A 365 -3.21 -6.03 12.33
CA GLU A 365 -3.09 -7.39 11.78
C GLU A 365 -2.63 -8.35 12.86
N TYR A 366 -3.08 -9.58 12.75
CA TYR A 366 -2.66 -10.72 13.57
C TYR A 366 -2.43 -11.92 12.66
N GLN A 367 -1.36 -12.67 12.90
CA GLN A 367 -1.10 -13.94 12.22
C GLN A 367 -0.68 -15.01 13.22
N SER A 368 -1.10 -16.25 12.98
CA SER A 368 -0.68 -17.43 13.71
C SER A 368 -0.28 -18.51 12.72
N VAL A 369 0.77 -19.25 13.03
CA VAL A 369 1.31 -20.35 12.21
C VAL A 369 1.43 -21.58 13.10
N TRP A 370 0.89 -22.68 12.65
CA TRP A 370 0.99 -24.01 13.27
C TRP A 370 1.87 -24.87 12.39
N VAL A 371 2.96 -25.39 12.92
CA VAL A 371 3.88 -26.29 12.22
C VAL A 371 3.69 -27.69 12.75
N ASN A 372 3.27 -28.61 11.88
CA ASN A 372 3.18 -30.02 12.20
C ASN A 372 4.54 -30.69 11.96
N ARG A 373 4.92 -31.60 12.86
CA ARG A 373 6.24 -32.24 12.85
C ARG A 373 6.10 -33.77 12.99
N ASP A 374 6.72 -34.49 12.08
CA ASP A 374 6.78 -35.96 12.13
C ASP A 374 7.81 -36.48 13.15
N PHE A 375 8.86 -35.68 13.41
CA PHE A 375 9.91 -35.99 14.37
C PHE A 375 10.63 -34.69 14.84
N GLY A 376 11.59 -34.82 15.73
CA GLY A 376 12.38 -33.67 16.23
C GLY A 376 11.73 -32.90 17.38
N GLY A 377 10.51 -33.25 17.79
CA GLY A 377 9.77 -32.62 18.90
C GLY A 377 8.25 -32.63 18.65
N GLU A 378 7.52 -31.94 19.52
CA GLU A 378 6.09 -31.73 19.38
C GLU A 378 5.79 -30.66 18.31
N ASP A 379 4.52 -30.59 17.87
CA ASP A 379 4.04 -29.52 17.00
C ASP A 379 4.21 -28.18 17.66
N VAL A 380 4.51 -27.14 16.90
CA VAL A 380 4.75 -25.80 17.42
C VAL A 380 3.81 -24.76 16.83
N ASN A 381 3.50 -23.72 17.63
CA ASN A 381 2.67 -22.61 17.23
C ASN A 381 3.39 -21.29 17.45
N PHE A 382 3.51 -20.51 16.40
CA PHE A 382 4.05 -19.15 16.44
C PHE A 382 2.96 -18.14 16.12
N ASN A 383 3.01 -16.99 16.76
CA ASN A 383 2.00 -15.98 16.51
C ASN A 383 2.55 -14.57 16.71
N GLY A 384 1.83 -13.61 16.20
CA GLY A 384 2.16 -12.22 16.38
C GLY A 384 1.16 -11.28 15.76
N GLY A 385 1.28 -10.03 16.10
CA GLY A 385 0.42 -9.01 15.57
C GLY A 385 1.01 -7.63 15.73
N TYR A 386 0.37 -6.69 15.11
CA TYR A 386 0.67 -5.28 15.30
C TYR A 386 -0.62 -4.45 15.19
N CYS A 387 -0.57 -3.27 15.77
CA CYS A 387 -1.51 -2.23 15.47
C CYS A 387 -0.81 -0.89 15.35
N TYR A 388 -1.34 -0.02 14.51
CA TYR A 388 -0.88 1.35 14.46
C TYR A 388 -2.02 2.35 14.29
N VAL A 389 -1.74 3.57 14.74
CA VAL A 389 -2.55 4.75 14.48
C VAL A 389 -1.70 5.73 13.68
N SER A 390 -2.28 6.35 12.68
CA SER A 390 -1.64 7.44 11.95
C SER A 390 -2.58 8.61 11.76
N TYR A 391 -2.01 9.82 11.69
CA TYR A 391 -2.78 11.06 11.56
C TYR A 391 -2.08 12.05 10.64
N PHE A 392 -2.80 12.57 9.64
CA PHE A 392 -2.31 13.64 8.78
C PHE A 392 -2.52 15.01 9.43
N LEU A 393 -1.42 15.66 9.80
CA LEU A 393 -1.43 16.99 10.40
C LEU A 393 -1.93 18.07 9.42
N THR A 394 -1.78 17.83 8.13
CA THR A 394 -2.17 18.72 7.04
C THR A 394 -3.56 18.43 6.47
N GLY A 395 -4.23 17.41 7.01
CA GLY A 395 -5.65 17.14 6.74
C GLY A 395 -5.92 16.17 5.57
N GLU A 396 -4.91 15.63 4.91
CA GLU A 396 -5.07 14.54 3.94
C GLU A 396 -5.66 13.29 4.61
N HIS A 397 -5.92 12.26 3.85
CA HIS A 397 -6.29 10.93 4.35
C HIS A 397 -5.45 9.87 3.66
N MET A 398 -5.44 8.66 4.21
CA MET A 398 -4.82 7.51 3.57
C MET A 398 -5.80 6.93 2.53
N PRO A 399 -5.51 7.02 1.23
CA PRO A 399 -6.41 6.49 0.21
C PRO A 399 -6.45 4.96 0.20
N TRP A 400 -7.58 4.40 -0.23
CA TRP A 400 -7.86 2.97 -0.25
C TRP A 400 -8.21 2.48 -1.65
N ASP A 401 -7.50 1.47 -2.13
CA ASP A 401 -7.85 0.75 -3.35
C ASP A 401 -8.81 -0.40 -3.04
N ARG A 402 -10.10 -0.23 -3.30
CA ARG A 402 -11.16 -1.21 -3.04
C ARG A 402 -11.01 -2.48 -3.89
N LYS A 403 -10.44 -2.39 -5.10
CA LYS A 403 -10.25 -3.56 -6.00
C LYS A 403 -9.20 -4.51 -5.45
N SER A 404 -8.13 -3.98 -4.90
CA SER A 404 -7.05 -4.80 -4.33
C SER A 404 -7.15 -4.99 -2.83
N GLY A 405 -7.95 -4.18 -2.12
CA GLY A 405 -8.00 -4.16 -0.67
C GLY A 405 -6.65 -3.81 -0.07
N THR A 406 -6.03 -2.71 -0.52
CA THR A 406 -4.72 -2.23 -0.08
C THR A 406 -4.67 -0.71 -0.02
N LEU A 407 -3.64 -0.17 0.63
CA LEU A 407 -3.37 1.27 0.64
C LEU A 407 -3.02 1.77 -0.76
N ALA A 408 -3.45 3.00 -1.08
CA ALA A 408 -3.20 3.66 -2.34
C ALA A 408 -2.28 4.89 -2.18
N ARG A 409 -2.08 5.63 -3.26
CA ARG A 409 -1.15 6.76 -3.34
C ARG A 409 -1.70 7.99 -2.64
N ILE A 410 -0.91 8.55 -1.73
CA ILE A 410 -1.20 9.84 -1.10
C ILE A 410 -0.82 10.96 -2.08
N VAL A 411 -1.74 11.88 -2.27
CA VAL A 411 -1.52 13.12 -3.02
C VAL A 411 -1.66 14.28 -2.04
N PRO A 412 -0.58 15.00 -1.73
CA PRO A 412 -0.65 16.18 -0.87
C PRO A 412 -1.59 17.25 -1.45
N PHE A 413 -2.33 17.96 -0.61
CA PHE A 413 -3.13 19.11 -1.04
C PHE A 413 -2.28 20.19 -1.71
N GLN A 414 -1.05 20.35 -1.24
CA GLN A 414 -0.04 21.21 -1.84
C GLN A 414 1.30 20.47 -1.89
N ASN A 415 1.97 20.52 -3.03
CA ASN A 415 3.33 20.00 -3.11
C ASN A 415 4.30 20.84 -2.30
N PHE A 416 5.36 20.22 -1.80
CA PHE A 416 6.46 20.93 -1.15
C PHE A 416 7.23 21.77 -2.17
N TRP A 417 7.74 22.92 -1.70
CA TRP A 417 8.51 23.89 -2.48
C TRP A 417 7.60 24.74 -3.39
N MET A 418 8.06 25.14 -4.56
CA MET A 418 7.33 26.05 -5.44
C MET A 418 6.05 25.44 -5.99
N VAL A 419 4.92 26.01 -5.64
CA VAL A 419 3.57 25.61 -6.10
C VAL A 419 3.04 26.69 -7.05
N ASN A 420 2.57 26.29 -8.23
CA ASN A 420 1.85 27.18 -9.13
C ASN A 420 0.39 27.27 -8.67
N ARG A 421 -0.09 28.48 -8.40
CA ARG A 421 -1.49 28.74 -8.10
C ARG A 421 -2.32 29.03 -9.34
N CYS A 422 -3.63 28.93 -9.18
CA CYS A 422 -4.59 29.20 -10.26
C CYS A 422 -4.53 30.64 -10.78
N ASP A 423 -4.10 31.59 -9.95
CA ASP A 423 -3.90 33.00 -10.31
C ASP A 423 -2.58 33.27 -11.06
N GLY A 424 -1.79 32.22 -11.31
CA GLY A 424 -0.48 32.30 -11.95
C GLY A 424 0.67 32.70 -11.02
N CYS A 425 0.38 32.95 -9.73
CA CYS A 425 1.41 33.20 -8.74
C CYS A 425 2.10 31.90 -8.31
N ARG A 426 3.34 32.01 -7.84
CA ARG A 426 4.07 30.92 -7.21
C ARG A 426 4.09 31.10 -5.71
N GLU A 427 3.83 30.04 -4.99
CA GLU A 427 3.93 30.00 -3.53
C GLU A 427 4.79 28.81 -3.07
N ALA A 428 5.17 28.83 -1.80
CA ALA A 428 5.85 27.72 -1.16
C ALA A 428 4.81 26.82 -0.48
N GLY A 429 4.68 25.59 -0.95
CA GLY A 429 3.88 24.55 -0.29
C GLY A 429 4.69 23.81 0.77
N TRP A 430 4.00 23.20 1.73
CA TRP A 430 4.61 22.45 2.83
C TRP A 430 4.63 20.94 2.58
N GLY A 431 3.95 20.45 1.53
CA GLY A 431 3.66 19.02 1.36
C GLY A 431 2.68 18.50 2.41
N ALA A 432 2.52 17.17 2.49
CA ALA A 432 1.68 16.55 3.51
C ALA A 432 2.55 16.01 4.65
N TRP A 433 2.05 16.12 5.88
CA TRP A 433 2.72 15.66 7.09
C TRP A 433 1.85 14.64 7.83
N GLN A 434 2.41 13.48 8.11
CA GLN A 434 1.74 12.39 8.82
C GLN A 434 2.60 11.93 9.99
N ILE A 435 1.99 11.83 11.16
CA ILE A 435 2.58 11.16 12.34
C ILE A 435 1.94 9.78 12.50
N ALA A 436 2.69 8.86 13.08
CA ALA A 436 2.20 7.51 13.33
C ALA A 436 2.86 6.89 14.55
N ALA A 437 2.14 5.98 15.21
CA ALA A 437 2.66 5.16 16.30
C ALA A 437 2.21 3.71 16.11
N ARG A 438 3.15 2.76 16.18
CA ARG A 438 2.90 1.31 16.04
C ARG A 438 3.37 0.58 17.27
N TYR A 439 2.57 -0.36 17.73
CA TYR A 439 2.98 -1.44 18.63
C TYR A 439 3.01 -2.74 17.83
N SER A 440 4.05 -3.53 18.01
CA SER A 440 4.25 -4.81 17.34
C SER A 440 4.79 -5.83 18.33
N LYS A 441 4.25 -7.05 18.28
CA LYS A 441 4.73 -8.20 19.05
C LYS A 441 4.68 -9.45 18.18
N ALA A 442 5.71 -10.29 18.32
CA ALA A 442 5.72 -11.61 17.68
C ALA A 442 6.47 -12.60 18.58
N ASP A 443 5.92 -13.80 18.68
CA ASP A 443 6.43 -14.91 19.46
C ASP A 443 6.76 -16.06 18.50
N TYR A 444 8.05 -16.39 18.44
CA TYR A 444 8.60 -17.49 17.63
C TYR A 444 9.33 -18.49 18.51
N SER A 445 8.94 -18.57 19.80
CA SER A 445 9.43 -19.55 20.75
C SER A 445 8.27 -20.44 21.19
N ASP A 446 8.41 -21.74 21.00
CA ASP A 446 7.45 -22.73 21.46
C ASP A 446 8.15 -24.09 21.56
N GLU A 447 7.81 -24.88 22.59
CA GLU A 447 8.37 -26.19 22.90
C GLU A 447 9.92 -26.18 22.89
N ASN A 448 10.55 -26.88 21.98
CA ASN A 448 12.02 -26.93 21.86
C ASN A 448 12.59 -25.94 20.80
N ILE A 449 11.77 -25.05 20.28
CA ILE A 449 12.18 -24.00 19.36
C ILE A 449 12.20 -22.66 20.08
N PHE A 450 13.37 -22.04 20.16
CA PHE A 450 13.59 -20.74 20.80
C PHE A 450 14.02 -19.72 19.75
N GLY A 451 13.07 -19.33 18.89
CA GLY A 451 13.29 -18.40 17.81
C GLY A 451 13.33 -16.93 18.25
N GLY A 452 12.86 -16.66 19.46
CA GLY A 452 12.83 -15.36 20.10
C GLY A 452 11.46 -14.69 20.09
N VAL A 453 11.22 -13.89 21.13
CA VAL A 453 10.02 -13.06 21.31
C VAL A 453 10.39 -11.60 21.11
N GLY A 454 9.81 -10.96 20.11
CA GLY A 454 10.06 -9.54 19.80
C GLY A 454 8.91 -8.65 20.20
N GLU A 455 9.23 -7.51 20.78
CA GLU A 455 8.26 -6.46 21.11
C GLU A 455 8.85 -5.09 20.77
N SER A 456 8.06 -4.23 20.13
CA SER A 456 8.53 -2.89 19.78
C SER A 456 7.43 -1.84 19.76
N PHE A 457 7.83 -0.60 20.10
CA PHE A 457 7.09 0.62 19.82
C PHE A 457 7.82 1.42 18.76
N THR A 458 7.12 1.77 17.68
CA THR A 458 7.69 2.59 16.61
C THR A 458 6.93 3.89 16.47
N PHE A 459 7.62 5.03 16.54
CA PHE A 459 7.08 6.34 16.20
C PHE A 459 7.56 6.72 14.81
N GLY A 460 6.64 7.17 13.95
CA GLY A 460 6.90 7.54 12.57
C GLY A 460 6.50 8.98 12.29
N LEU A 461 7.31 9.67 11.47
CA LEU A 461 7.00 10.96 10.87
C LEU A 461 7.23 10.84 9.38
N ASN A 462 6.18 11.07 8.58
CA ASN A 462 6.23 11.04 7.13
C ASN A 462 6.01 12.45 6.59
N TRP A 463 6.87 12.89 5.69
CA TRP A 463 6.77 14.14 4.98
C TRP A 463 6.68 13.87 3.47
N TYR A 464 5.50 14.02 2.93
CA TYR A 464 5.22 13.83 1.51
C TYR A 464 5.47 15.14 0.78
N TRP A 465 6.49 15.19 -0.07
CA TRP A 465 6.83 16.35 -0.86
C TRP A 465 5.87 16.55 -2.04
N ASN A 466 5.49 15.45 -2.64
CA ASN A 466 4.49 15.34 -3.70
C ASN A 466 3.98 13.88 -3.76
N ALA A 467 3.15 13.57 -4.73
CA ALA A 467 2.61 12.22 -4.90
C ALA A 467 3.68 11.13 -5.12
N ASN A 468 4.88 11.49 -5.56
CA ASN A 468 5.93 10.57 -5.98
C ASN A 468 7.19 10.60 -5.10
N ALA A 469 7.32 11.58 -4.21
CA ALA A 469 8.51 11.76 -3.38
C ALA A 469 8.14 12.06 -1.93
N ARG A 470 8.82 11.40 -0.99
CA ARG A 470 8.66 11.62 0.45
C ARG A 470 9.92 11.31 1.24
N MET A 471 9.95 11.83 2.45
CA MET A 471 10.91 11.50 3.49
C MET A 471 10.19 10.87 4.67
N GLN A 472 10.79 9.85 5.28
CA GLN A 472 10.23 9.16 6.44
C GLN A 472 11.26 9.09 7.55
N PHE A 473 10.80 9.23 8.78
CA PHE A 473 11.59 9.04 10.01
C PHE A 473 10.91 8.02 10.88
N ASN A 474 11.67 7.09 11.43
CA ASN A 474 11.21 6.18 12.47
C ASN A 474 12.15 6.24 13.67
N TYR A 475 11.56 6.22 14.86
CA TYR A 475 12.22 5.85 16.10
C TYR A 475 11.59 4.56 16.59
N ILE A 476 12.40 3.57 16.89
CA ILE A 476 11.99 2.23 17.34
C ILE A 476 12.63 1.99 18.69
N ASN A 477 11.81 1.79 19.71
CA ASN A 477 12.22 1.23 21.00
C ASN A 477 11.71 -0.18 21.08
N GLY A 478 12.58 -1.16 21.28
CA GLY A 478 12.20 -2.55 21.25
C GLY A 478 13.09 -3.46 22.08
N LYS A 479 12.62 -4.68 22.20
CA LYS A 479 13.33 -5.77 22.86
C LYS A 479 13.13 -7.08 22.12
N ILE A 480 14.11 -7.96 22.26
CA ILE A 480 14.04 -9.38 21.88
C ILE A 480 14.40 -10.18 23.12
N ASP A 481 13.56 -11.15 23.45
CA ASP A 481 13.75 -12.09 24.56
C ASP A 481 13.71 -13.53 24.02
N ASP A 482 14.09 -14.49 24.86
CA ASP A 482 13.90 -15.94 24.65
C ASP A 482 14.44 -16.46 23.31
N ARG A 483 15.63 -16.00 22.93
CA ARG A 483 16.31 -16.42 21.70
C ARG A 483 17.49 -17.35 22.02
N THR A 484 17.56 -18.51 21.36
CA THR A 484 18.79 -19.31 21.35
C THR A 484 19.64 -18.93 20.15
N VAL A 485 20.87 -18.47 20.39
CA VAL A 485 21.81 -18.06 19.35
C VAL A 485 23.09 -18.89 19.45
N ASP A 486 23.41 -19.62 18.38
CA ASP A 486 24.64 -20.45 18.29
C ASP A 486 24.85 -21.35 19.53
N GLY A 487 23.76 -21.94 20.07
CA GLY A 487 23.76 -22.81 21.24
C GLY A 487 23.76 -22.07 22.60
N THR A 488 23.76 -20.75 22.61
CA THR A 488 23.60 -19.94 23.86
C THR A 488 22.10 -19.71 24.06
N PRO A 489 21.50 -20.22 25.12
CA PRO A 489 20.08 -20.03 25.42
C PRO A 489 19.82 -18.66 26.05
N ASP A 490 18.56 -18.26 26.11
CA ASP A 490 18.04 -17.09 26.81
C ASP A 490 18.72 -15.76 26.43
N VAL A 491 19.16 -15.64 25.18
CA VAL A 491 19.74 -14.40 24.70
C VAL A 491 18.63 -13.36 24.56
N PHE A 492 18.86 -12.19 25.15
CA PHE A 492 17.95 -11.06 25.10
C PHE A 492 18.69 -9.77 24.71
N GLY A 493 17.94 -8.78 24.24
CA GLY A 493 18.52 -7.48 23.94
C GLY A 493 17.47 -6.38 23.86
N ASP A 494 17.75 -5.27 24.51
CA ASP A 494 16.98 -4.02 24.43
C ASP A 494 17.71 -3.04 23.49
N TYR A 495 16.93 -2.29 22.73
CA TYR A 495 17.51 -1.42 21.72
C TYR A 495 16.64 -0.20 21.39
N ASP A 496 17.33 0.87 21.01
CA ASP A 496 16.78 2.01 20.33
C ASP A 496 17.34 2.07 18.90
N ILE A 497 16.46 2.28 17.92
CA ILE A 497 16.86 2.37 16.51
C ILE A 497 16.24 3.59 15.88
N TYR A 498 17.06 4.30 15.10
CA TYR A 498 16.66 5.50 14.37
C TYR A 498 16.77 5.24 12.87
N GLY A 499 15.71 5.50 12.12
CA GLY A 499 15.68 5.31 10.68
C GLY A 499 15.24 6.56 9.94
N VAL A 500 15.93 6.84 8.84
CA VAL A 500 15.53 7.87 7.87
C VAL A 500 15.51 7.26 6.49
N ARG A 501 14.45 7.52 5.72
CA ARG A 501 14.33 7.12 4.31
C ARG A 501 13.98 8.30 3.44
N TRP A 502 14.73 8.46 2.36
CA TRP A 502 14.36 9.29 1.23
C TRP A 502 13.87 8.40 0.10
N MET A 503 12.74 8.73 -0.47
CA MET A 503 12.20 7.94 -1.56
C MET A 503 11.58 8.76 -2.67
N VAL A 504 11.78 8.25 -3.87
CA VAL A 504 11.16 8.74 -5.11
C VAL A 504 10.65 7.53 -5.90
N ASP A 505 9.49 7.66 -6.53
CA ASP A 505 8.97 6.68 -7.50
C ASP A 505 8.35 7.35 -8.74
N PHE A 506 8.35 6.63 -9.85
CA PHE A 506 7.81 7.10 -11.13
C PHE A 506 7.15 5.97 -11.91
#